data_5fc27a787920f703d04d30d0b6f0778e
#
_entry.id   5fc27a787920f703d04d30d0b6f0778e
#
_cell.length_a   1.000
_cell.length_b   1.000
_cell.length_c   1.000
_cell.angle_alpha   90.00
_cell.angle_beta   90.00
_cell.angle_gamma   90.00
#
_symmetry.space_group_name_H-M   'P 1'
#
loop_
_entity.id
_entity.type
_entity.pdbx_description
1 polymer ?
#
loop_
_entity_poly.entity_id
_entity_poly.type
_entity_poly.pdbx_seq_one_letter_code
_entity_poly.pdbx_strand_id
1 'polypeptide(L)'
;MAFLGPNDILVLQENNGAVRRIVNGKMLPEALVHVNVATKGGRGMLGIAVEKHDNGPTYVFLYFIESTGIKGDGSQPDAKARLYRYELKDNNLINPKLLLDLKRAGSFQNGGKILIGPDQNVYLIVGELKARDILTRNIQGGSPPDGSSGILRVTQDGDSIRGGNILGDIDPANKYYAYGIRNSFGMDFDPATGKLWDSENGDRFGDEINLVEQGFNSGYSVVQGIWVPSRSDESVAVDVAPKNPEGLVDFGGKGKYSVPEFTWYHTLGPTALKFLNSDKLGKQYRNDMFVGVFNGGSIFHFKLNETRTGLSLVGTLADKVADTDTENEDITFGTGFRGITDIQVGPDGYLYILSYYFGAIFKILKNT
;
A
#
# COMPACT_ATOMS: atom_id res chain seq x y z
N MET A 1 3.49 -10.64 0.06
CA MET A 1 3.25 -12.07 -0.31
C MET A 1 1.97 -12.23 -1.10
N ALA A 2 1.85 -13.32 -1.89
CA ALA A 2 0.62 -13.61 -2.65
C ALA A 2 0.38 -15.12 -2.70
N PHE A 3 -0.89 -15.54 -2.68
CA PHE A 3 -1.26 -16.94 -2.72
C PHE A 3 -1.46 -17.45 -4.15
N LEU A 4 -0.82 -18.57 -4.49
CA LEU A 4 -1.14 -19.35 -5.69
C LEU A 4 -2.18 -20.44 -5.41
N GLY A 5 -2.42 -20.78 -4.15
CA GLY A 5 -3.38 -21.80 -3.74
C GLY A 5 -3.24 -22.12 -2.27
N PRO A 6 -4.03 -23.10 -1.77
CA PRO A 6 -3.84 -23.59 -0.42
C PRO A 6 -2.41 -24.07 -0.21
N ASN A 7 -1.74 -23.54 0.83
CA ASN A 7 -0.35 -23.85 1.15
C ASN A 7 0.69 -23.57 0.04
N ASP A 8 0.38 -22.64 -0.88
CA ASP A 8 1.23 -22.28 -2.01
C ASP A 8 1.32 -20.75 -2.09
N ILE A 9 2.48 -20.20 -1.71
CA ILE A 9 2.69 -18.78 -1.45
C ILE A 9 3.91 -18.28 -2.21
N LEU A 10 3.78 -17.14 -2.87
CA LEU A 10 4.90 -16.35 -3.38
C LEU A 10 5.31 -15.30 -2.36
N VAL A 11 6.62 -15.18 -2.14
CA VAL A 11 7.21 -14.14 -1.29
C VAL A 11 8.34 -13.43 -2.01
N LEU A 12 8.50 -12.15 -1.70
CA LEU A 12 9.56 -11.31 -2.24
C LEU A 12 10.76 -11.33 -1.29
N GLN A 13 11.95 -11.41 -1.84
CA GLN A 13 13.19 -11.09 -1.14
C GLN A 13 13.65 -9.70 -1.60
N GLU A 14 13.41 -8.70 -0.76
CA GLU A 14 13.54 -7.28 -1.07
C GLU A 14 14.90 -6.94 -1.68
N ASN A 15 15.99 -7.36 -1.02
CA ASN A 15 17.33 -6.88 -1.31
C ASN A 15 18.10 -7.69 -2.37
N ASN A 16 17.58 -8.84 -2.80
CA ASN A 16 18.24 -9.64 -3.85
C ASN A 16 17.41 -9.79 -5.13
N GLY A 17 16.23 -9.18 -5.17
CA GLY A 17 15.37 -9.19 -6.35
C GLY A 17 14.75 -10.56 -6.68
N ALA A 18 14.67 -11.48 -5.70
CA ALA A 18 14.14 -12.81 -5.92
C ALA A 18 12.65 -12.91 -5.57
N VAL A 19 11.89 -13.61 -6.41
CA VAL A 19 10.57 -14.14 -6.07
C VAL A 19 10.73 -15.60 -5.69
N ARG A 20 10.40 -15.93 -4.44
CA ARG A 20 10.47 -17.29 -3.89
C ARG A 20 9.09 -17.90 -3.78
N ARG A 21 9.01 -19.23 -3.89
CA ARG A 21 7.78 -20.00 -3.72
C ARG A 21 7.88 -20.92 -2.52
N ILE A 22 6.85 -20.93 -1.68
CA ILE A 22 6.70 -21.79 -0.51
C ILE A 22 5.53 -22.71 -0.77
N VAL A 23 5.79 -24.03 -0.76
CA VAL A 23 4.77 -25.06 -0.96
C VAL A 23 4.73 -25.96 0.26
N ASN A 24 3.56 -26.12 0.86
CA ASN A 24 3.35 -26.91 2.08
C ASN A 24 4.35 -26.55 3.22
N GLY A 25 4.58 -25.24 3.40
CA GLY A 25 5.49 -24.71 4.43
C GLY A 25 6.98 -24.84 4.12
N LYS A 26 7.35 -25.34 2.94
CA LYS A 26 8.76 -25.46 2.52
C LYS A 26 9.07 -24.54 1.36
N MET A 27 10.10 -23.72 1.51
CA MET A 27 10.61 -22.87 0.43
C MET A 27 11.28 -23.75 -0.63
N LEU A 28 10.89 -23.56 -1.89
CA LEU A 28 11.54 -24.23 -3.02
C LEU A 28 12.99 -23.74 -3.18
N PRO A 29 13.94 -24.60 -3.61
CA PRO A 29 15.35 -24.26 -3.71
C PRO A 29 15.61 -23.13 -4.70
N GLU A 30 14.90 -23.14 -5.83
CA GLU A 30 15.09 -22.17 -6.91
C GLU A 30 14.12 -20.99 -6.77
N ALA A 31 14.58 -19.79 -7.11
CA ALA A 31 13.72 -18.63 -7.27
C ALA A 31 12.98 -18.70 -8.61
N LEU A 32 11.74 -18.20 -8.66
CA LEU A 32 10.96 -18.12 -9.89
C LEU A 32 11.53 -17.09 -10.87
N VAL A 33 12.17 -16.06 -10.33
CA VAL A 33 12.89 -15.01 -11.07
C VAL A 33 13.86 -14.29 -10.14
N HIS A 34 14.93 -13.78 -10.70
CA HIS A 34 15.79 -12.76 -10.12
C HIS A 34 15.78 -11.52 -11.00
N VAL A 35 15.41 -10.38 -10.45
CA VAL A 35 15.47 -9.08 -11.14
C VAL A 35 16.58 -8.22 -10.54
N ASN A 36 17.11 -7.28 -11.32
CA ASN A 36 18.16 -6.39 -10.84
C ASN A 36 17.54 -5.22 -10.07
N VAL A 37 17.66 -5.22 -8.73
CA VAL A 37 17.08 -4.21 -7.86
C VAL A 37 18.14 -3.27 -7.27
N ALA A 38 17.78 -2.00 -7.13
CA ALA A 38 18.49 -1.07 -6.27
C ALA A 38 18.07 -1.32 -4.82
N THR A 39 19.02 -1.35 -3.86
CA THR A 39 18.76 -1.84 -2.50
C THR A 39 19.01 -0.82 -1.38
N LYS A 40 19.50 0.38 -1.72
CA LYS A 40 19.80 1.39 -0.72
C LYS A 40 18.53 2.10 -0.21
N GLY A 41 18.37 2.20 1.10
CA GLY A 41 17.20 2.80 1.74
C GLY A 41 15.96 1.91 1.62
N GLY A 42 14.79 2.48 1.37
CA GLY A 42 13.52 1.77 1.17
C GLY A 42 13.28 1.36 -0.30
N ARG A 43 14.31 0.87 -0.98
CA ARG A 43 14.26 0.34 -2.34
C ARG A 43 14.22 -1.19 -2.31
N GLY A 44 14.19 -1.82 -3.46
CA GLY A 44 14.18 -3.27 -3.62
C GLY A 44 12.93 -3.77 -4.31
N MET A 45 12.56 -5.02 -4.03
CA MET A 45 11.27 -5.58 -4.46
C MET A 45 10.19 -5.23 -3.43
N LEU A 46 9.17 -4.47 -3.84
CA LEU A 46 8.23 -3.82 -2.92
C LEU A 46 6.81 -4.37 -3.03
N GLY A 47 6.37 -4.81 -4.20
CA GLY A 47 5.00 -5.24 -4.41
C GLY A 47 4.85 -6.51 -5.24
N ILE A 48 3.83 -7.31 -4.89
CA ILE A 48 3.41 -8.49 -5.64
C ILE A 48 1.89 -8.62 -5.60
N ALA A 49 1.30 -8.94 -6.75
CA ALA A 49 -0.06 -9.44 -6.86
C ALA A 49 -0.11 -10.60 -7.85
N VAL A 50 -1.11 -11.45 -7.72
CA VAL A 50 -1.34 -12.61 -8.60
C VAL A 50 -2.76 -12.53 -9.12
N GLU A 51 -2.92 -12.74 -10.42
CA GLU A 51 -4.22 -12.93 -11.07
C GLU A 51 -4.24 -14.24 -11.83
N LYS A 52 -5.28 -15.02 -11.59
CA LYS A 52 -5.49 -16.30 -12.24
C LYS A 52 -6.66 -16.22 -13.21
N HIS A 53 -6.43 -16.65 -14.42
CA HIS A 53 -7.47 -16.76 -15.43
C HIS A 53 -7.85 -18.23 -15.60
N ASP A 54 -9.15 -18.57 -15.54
CA ASP A 54 -9.64 -19.96 -15.58
C ASP A 54 -9.15 -20.75 -16.80
N ASN A 55 -9.03 -20.08 -17.96
CA ASN A 55 -8.58 -20.68 -19.21
C ASN A 55 -7.36 -19.93 -19.82
N GLY A 56 -6.60 -19.24 -18.98
CA GLY A 56 -5.49 -18.41 -19.41
C GLY A 56 -4.26 -18.55 -18.53
N PRO A 57 -3.25 -17.71 -18.75
CA PRO A 57 -2.06 -17.69 -17.93
C PRO A 57 -2.37 -17.17 -16.51
N THR A 58 -1.58 -17.63 -15.54
CA THR A 58 -1.49 -16.96 -14.24
C THR A 58 -0.53 -15.79 -14.38
N TYR A 59 -1.01 -14.58 -14.16
CA TYR A 59 -0.19 -13.39 -14.16
C TYR A 59 0.34 -13.10 -12.76
N VAL A 60 1.60 -12.65 -12.70
CA VAL A 60 2.26 -12.16 -11.49
C VAL A 60 2.73 -10.75 -11.77
N PHE A 61 2.22 -9.79 -10.99
CA PHE A 61 2.59 -8.38 -11.06
C PHE A 61 3.65 -8.11 -10.01
N LEU A 62 4.74 -7.46 -10.42
CA LEU A 62 5.87 -7.12 -9.56
C LEU A 62 6.17 -5.64 -9.67
N TYR A 63 6.22 -4.95 -8.53
CA TYR A 63 6.71 -3.59 -8.44
C TYR A 63 8.03 -3.58 -7.69
N PHE A 64 9.03 -2.96 -8.27
CA PHE A 64 10.36 -2.86 -7.69
C PHE A 64 11.12 -1.65 -8.20
N ILE A 65 12.13 -1.29 -7.44
CA ILE A 65 13.09 -0.25 -7.86
C ILE A 65 14.21 -0.93 -8.64
N GLU A 66 14.13 -0.83 -9.96
CA GLU A 66 15.11 -1.43 -10.87
C GLU A 66 16.42 -0.68 -10.84
N SER A 67 17.54 -1.41 -10.70
CA SER A 67 18.88 -0.88 -10.85
C SER A 67 19.31 -0.96 -12.31
N THR A 68 19.80 0.15 -12.85
CA THR A 68 20.33 0.20 -14.23
C THR A 68 21.81 -0.12 -14.32
N GLY A 69 22.48 -0.40 -13.19
CA GLY A 69 23.90 -0.67 -13.09
C GLY A 69 24.28 -2.06 -12.60
N ILE A 70 25.44 -2.15 -11.95
CA ILE A 70 25.96 -3.42 -11.41
C ILE A 70 24.99 -3.94 -10.34
N LYS A 71 24.64 -5.23 -10.41
CA LYS A 71 23.73 -5.89 -9.50
C LYS A 71 24.13 -5.64 -8.03
N GLY A 72 23.17 -5.16 -7.25
CA GLY A 72 23.37 -4.87 -5.82
C GLY A 72 23.97 -3.50 -5.50
N ASP A 73 24.27 -2.66 -6.51
CA ASP A 73 24.68 -1.29 -6.25
C ASP A 73 23.46 -0.39 -5.94
N GLY A 74 23.21 -0.21 -4.64
CA GLY A 74 22.14 0.66 -4.15
C GLY A 74 22.39 2.17 -4.28
N SER A 75 23.54 2.60 -4.83
CA SER A 75 23.93 4.02 -4.88
C SER A 75 23.49 4.74 -6.17
N GLN A 76 22.79 4.06 -7.09
CA GLN A 76 22.56 4.57 -8.44
C GLN A 76 21.55 5.71 -8.53
N PRO A 77 21.95 6.84 -9.15
CA PRO A 77 21.04 7.95 -9.43
C PRO A 77 19.96 7.61 -10.45
N ASP A 78 20.17 6.60 -11.27
CA ASP A 78 19.30 6.21 -12.39
C ASP A 78 18.34 5.06 -12.07
N ALA A 79 18.19 4.69 -10.80
CA ALA A 79 17.21 3.70 -10.38
C ALA A 79 15.79 4.12 -10.76
N LYS A 80 14.99 3.19 -11.29
CA LYS A 80 13.62 3.46 -11.75
C LYS A 80 12.60 2.63 -11.01
N ALA A 81 11.51 3.26 -10.60
CA ALA A 81 10.36 2.55 -10.07
C ALA A 81 9.54 1.98 -11.23
N ARG A 82 9.38 0.66 -11.26
CA ARG A 82 8.75 -0.05 -12.38
C ARG A 82 7.75 -1.10 -11.94
N LEU A 83 6.65 -1.18 -12.68
CA LEU A 83 5.66 -2.25 -12.56
C LEU A 83 5.77 -3.15 -13.79
N TYR A 84 5.97 -4.44 -13.55
CA TYR A 84 5.98 -5.47 -14.58
C TYR A 84 4.86 -6.48 -14.35
N ARG A 85 4.34 -7.07 -15.43
CA ARG A 85 3.55 -8.29 -15.45
C ARG A 85 4.39 -9.43 -16.02
N TYR A 86 4.38 -10.56 -15.32
CA TYR A 86 4.98 -11.82 -15.75
C TYR A 86 3.91 -12.88 -15.93
N GLU A 87 4.22 -13.93 -16.68
CA GLU A 87 3.46 -15.16 -16.74
C GLU A 87 4.14 -16.23 -15.88
N LEU A 88 3.36 -16.90 -15.02
CA LEU A 88 3.85 -18.04 -14.26
C LEU A 88 3.73 -19.31 -15.10
N LYS A 89 4.86 -19.94 -15.43
CA LYS A 89 4.91 -21.20 -16.15
C LYS A 89 6.05 -22.07 -15.63
N ASP A 90 5.76 -23.33 -15.32
CA ASP A 90 6.74 -24.35 -14.91
C ASP A 90 7.71 -23.86 -13.79
N ASN A 91 7.17 -23.24 -12.74
CA ASN A 91 7.91 -22.61 -11.66
C ASN A 91 8.85 -21.46 -12.07
N ASN A 92 8.62 -20.83 -13.22
CA ASN A 92 9.36 -19.67 -13.67
C ASN A 92 8.41 -18.50 -13.95
N LEU A 93 8.87 -17.30 -13.67
CA LEU A 93 8.23 -16.07 -14.14
C LEU A 93 8.89 -15.67 -15.46
N ILE A 94 8.11 -15.77 -16.54
CA ILE A 94 8.55 -15.55 -17.93
C ILE A 94 7.79 -14.39 -18.57
N ASN A 95 8.15 -14.02 -19.78
CA ASN A 95 7.48 -13.01 -20.61
C ASN A 95 7.23 -11.68 -19.88
N PRO A 96 8.28 -11.01 -19.32
CA PRO A 96 8.11 -9.73 -18.65
C PRO A 96 7.52 -8.68 -19.58
N LYS A 97 6.39 -8.07 -19.16
CA LYS A 97 5.79 -6.91 -19.82
C LYS A 97 5.87 -5.72 -18.88
N LEU A 98 6.54 -4.66 -19.30
CA LEU A 98 6.60 -3.40 -18.57
C LEU A 98 5.25 -2.68 -18.69
N LEU A 99 4.60 -2.42 -17.54
CA LEU A 99 3.31 -1.74 -17.46
C LEU A 99 3.45 -0.27 -17.09
N LEU A 100 4.38 0.05 -16.16
CA LEU A 100 4.68 1.41 -15.74
C LEU A 100 6.20 1.61 -15.67
N ASP A 101 6.68 2.68 -16.31
CA ASP A 101 8.08 3.16 -16.24
C ASP A 101 8.06 4.55 -15.59
N LEU A 102 8.17 4.63 -14.26
CA LEU A 102 8.14 5.89 -13.56
C LEU A 102 9.49 6.57 -13.65
N LYS A 103 9.48 7.88 -13.85
CA LYS A 103 10.67 8.68 -14.09
C LYS A 103 11.63 8.74 -12.91
N ARG A 104 11.13 8.50 -11.70
CA ARG A 104 11.87 8.63 -10.43
C ARG A 104 11.85 7.33 -9.64
N ALA A 105 12.84 7.19 -8.75
CA ALA A 105 12.82 6.26 -7.64
C ALA A 105 13.39 6.98 -6.42
N GLY A 106 12.63 7.05 -5.35
CA GLY A 106 13.08 7.61 -4.08
C GLY A 106 14.16 6.76 -3.43
N SER A 107 14.98 7.34 -2.56
CA SER A 107 15.77 6.55 -1.61
C SER A 107 14.88 5.94 -0.51
N PHE A 108 13.71 6.56 -0.26
CA PHE A 108 12.66 6.14 0.65
C PHE A 108 11.30 6.54 0.04
N GLN A 109 10.21 6.23 0.70
CA GLN A 109 8.83 6.55 0.31
C GLN A 109 8.50 6.09 -1.11
N ASN A 110 8.74 4.80 -1.39
CA ASN A 110 8.50 4.22 -2.71
C ASN A 110 7.11 3.56 -2.83
N GLY A 111 6.36 3.40 -1.74
CA GLY A 111 5.12 2.65 -1.75
C GLY A 111 5.32 1.18 -2.07
N GLY A 112 4.40 0.58 -2.82
CA GLY A 112 4.63 -0.75 -3.37
C GLY A 112 3.45 -1.72 -3.30
N LYS A 113 2.39 -1.43 -2.57
CA LYS A 113 1.23 -2.34 -2.56
C LYS A 113 0.58 -2.40 -3.93
N ILE A 114 0.36 -3.63 -4.41
CA ILE A 114 -0.37 -3.92 -5.64
C ILE A 114 -1.64 -4.69 -5.29
N LEU A 115 -2.76 -4.31 -5.90
CA LEU A 115 -4.01 -5.09 -5.88
C LEU A 115 -4.55 -5.26 -7.30
N ILE A 116 -5.27 -6.36 -7.52
CA ILE A 116 -6.20 -6.47 -8.63
C ILE A 116 -7.58 -6.11 -8.08
N GLY A 117 -8.17 -5.07 -8.63
CA GLY A 117 -9.47 -4.58 -8.20
C GLY A 117 -10.64 -5.45 -8.65
N PRO A 118 -11.83 -5.25 -8.08
CA PRO A 118 -13.07 -5.91 -8.55
C PRO A 118 -13.37 -5.62 -10.02
N ASP A 119 -12.84 -4.53 -10.57
CA ASP A 119 -12.91 -4.13 -11.97
C ASP A 119 -11.83 -4.77 -12.85
N GLN A 120 -11.07 -5.73 -12.31
CA GLN A 120 -9.97 -6.44 -12.97
C GLN A 120 -8.78 -5.55 -13.38
N ASN A 121 -8.72 -4.32 -12.88
CA ASN A 121 -7.59 -3.43 -13.10
C ASN A 121 -6.53 -3.57 -12.01
N VAL A 122 -5.32 -3.16 -12.34
CA VAL A 122 -4.17 -3.15 -11.43
C VAL A 122 -4.12 -1.81 -10.72
N TYR A 123 -4.13 -1.84 -9.40
CA TYR A 123 -3.95 -0.68 -8.53
C TYR A 123 -2.57 -0.77 -7.90
N LEU A 124 -1.79 0.30 -8.00
CA LEU A 124 -0.45 0.41 -7.42
C LEU A 124 -0.32 1.68 -6.59
N ILE A 125 0.08 1.55 -5.34
CA ILE A 125 0.50 2.69 -4.53
C ILE A 125 1.93 3.07 -4.88
N VAL A 126 2.16 4.33 -5.18
CA VAL A 126 3.47 4.95 -5.33
C VAL A 126 3.58 6.09 -4.33
N GLY A 127 4.58 6.06 -3.49
CA GLY A 127 4.84 7.13 -2.53
C GLY A 127 5.34 8.41 -3.19
N GLU A 128 5.68 9.40 -2.39
CA GLU A 128 6.12 10.73 -2.86
C GLU A 128 7.51 10.74 -3.52
N LEU A 129 8.28 9.65 -3.40
CA LEU A 129 9.61 9.45 -4.01
C LEU A 129 10.60 10.61 -3.72
N LYS A 130 10.36 11.38 -2.64
CA LYS A 130 11.05 12.65 -2.31
C LYS A 130 10.96 13.74 -3.40
N ALA A 131 9.92 13.67 -4.23
CA ALA A 131 9.58 14.78 -5.12
C ALA A 131 9.01 15.94 -4.29
N ARG A 132 9.68 17.11 -4.32
CA ARG A 132 9.30 18.24 -3.44
C ARG A 132 8.47 19.32 -4.14
N ASP A 133 8.40 19.31 -5.45
CA ASP A 133 7.89 20.38 -6.30
C ASP A 133 6.80 19.90 -7.27
N ILE A 134 5.91 19.01 -6.81
CA ILE A 134 4.93 18.37 -7.69
C ILE A 134 3.48 18.63 -7.25
N LEU A 135 2.58 18.81 -8.22
CA LEU A 135 1.15 19.07 -7.98
C LEU A 135 0.47 17.97 -7.16
N THR A 136 0.89 16.70 -7.33
CA THR A 136 0.35 15.56 -6.57
C THR A 136 0.73 15.54 -5.09
N ARG A 137 1.65 16.40 -4.64
CA ARG A 137 1.91 16.70 -3.22
C ARG A 137 1.18 17.98 -2.74
N ASN A 138 0.20 18.45 -3.48
CA ASN A 138 -0.49 19.71 -3.18
C ASN A 138 0.43 20.94 -3.21
N ILE A 139 1.52 20.93 -4.00
CA ILE A 139 2.36 22.10 -4.21
C ILE A 139 1.76 22.95 -5.32
N GLN A 140 1.20 24.10 -4.96
CA GLN A 140 0.64 25.07 -5.92
C GLN A 140 1.72 25.57 -6.88
N GLY A 141 1.43 25.49 -8.20
CA GLY A 141 2.43 25.85 -9.23
C GLY A 141 3.56 24.82 -9.40
N GLY A 142 3.47 23.67 -8.78
CA GLY A 142 4.44 22.58 -8.91
C GLY A 142 4.43 21.94 -10.30
N SER A 143 5.38 21.03 -10.51
CA SER A 143 5.52 20.23 -11.73
C SER A 143 4.30 19.34 -11.96
N PRO A 144 3.97 18.98 -13.21
CA PRO A 144 2.88 18.06 -13.52
C PRO A 144 3.06 16.68 -12.86
N PRO A 145 1.96 15.91 -12.68
CA PRO A 145 1.98 14.56 -12.16
C PRO A 145 2.99 13.66 -12.90
N ASP A 146 3.87 12.97 -12.17
CA ASP A 146 4.94 12.13 -12.71
C ASP A 146 4.83 10.64 -12.33
N GLY A 147 3.70 10.25 -11.75
CA GLY A 147 3.42 8.89 -11.24
C GLY A 147 3.67 8.73 -9.75
N SER A 148 4.24 9.73 -9.07
CA SER A 148 4.49 9.69 -7.62
C SER A 148 3.34 10.28 -6.80
N SER A 149 3.35 10.03 -5.47
CA SER A 149 2.40 10.58 -4.50
C SER A 149 0.95 10.23 -4.80
N GLY A 150 0.67 8.93 -5.08
CA GLY A 150 -0.69 8.53 -5.38
C GLY A 150 -0.92 7.03 -5.57
N ILE A 151 -2.16 6.70 -5.88
CA ILE A 151 -2.57 5.38 -6.33
C ILE A 151 -2.78 5.45 -7.84
N LEU A 152 -2.02 4.65 -8.57
CA LEU A 152 -2.17 4.50 -10.02
C LEU A 152 -3.09 3.32 -10.34
N ARG A 153 -3.97 3.47 -11.35
CA ARG A 153 -4.85 2.41 -11.85
C ARG A 153 -4.64 2.23 -13.33
N VAL A 154 -4.28 1.02 -13.74
CA VAL A 154 -4.05 0.64 -15.11
C VAL A 154 -4.73 -0.68 -15.46
N THR A 155 -4.95 -0.95 -16.73
CA THR A 155 -5.34 -2.29 -17.16
C THR A 155 -4.22 -3.28 -16.86
N GLN A 156 -4.50 -4.59 -16.93
CA GLN A 156 -3.47 -5.63 -16.81
C GLN A 156 -2.42 -5.58 -17.94
N ASP A 157 -2.66 -4.76 -18.96
CA ASP A 157 -1.75 -4.49 -20.07
C ASP A 157 -0.97 -3.17 -19.94
N GLY A 158 -1.25 -2.36 -18.92
CA GLY A 158 -0.58 -1.09 -18.59
C GLY A 158 -1.23 0.14 -19.19
N ASP A 159 -2.37 -0.01 -19.87
CA ASP A 159 -3.11 1.12 -20.46
C ASP A 159 -3.87 1.90 -19.39
N SER A 160 -4.10 3.19 -19.66
CA SER A 160 -4.98 4.02 -18.84
C SER A 160 -6.44 3.57 -18.94
N ILE A 161 -7.22 3.79 -17.87
CA ILE A 161 -8.63 3.42 -17.85
C ILE A 161 -9.46 4.52 -18.52
N ARG A 162 -10.31 4.16 -19.47
CA ARG A 162 -11.20 5.10 -20.16
C ARG A 162 -12.09 5.83 -19.16
N GLY A 163 -12.05 7.17 -19.18
CA GLY A 163 -12.78 8.01 -18.24
C GLY A 163 -12.18 8.05 -16.82
N GLY A 164 -11.01 7.44 -16.62
CA GLY A 164 -10.29 7.43 -15.35
C GLY A 164 -9.27 8.56 -15.15
N ASN A 165 -9.13 9.46 -16.10
CA ASN A 165 -8.11 10.51 -16.17
C ASN A 165 -8.43 11.73 -15.28
N ILE A 166 -8.41 11.54 -13.97
CA ILE A 166 -8.75 12.61 -13.00
C ILE A 166 -7.75 13.76 -12.99
N LEU A 167 -6.44 13.49 -13.18
CA LEU A 167 -5.40 14.52 -13.11
C LEU A 167 -4.98 15.07 -14.48
N GLY A 168 -5.48 14.50 -15.57
CA GLY A 168 -5.17 14.93 -16.94
C GLY A 168 -5.15 13.79 -17.95
N ASP A 169 -4.94 14.10 -19.23
CA ASP A 169 -5.03 13.14 -20.33
C ASP A 169 -3.66 12.57 -20.75
N ILE A 170 -2.57 13.14 -20.25
CA ILE A 170 -1.20 12.78 -20.63
C ILE A 170 -0.63 11.76 -19.61
N ASP A 171 0.09 10.77 -20.12
CA ASP A 171 0.82 9.79 -19.28
C ASP A 171 1.89 10.49 -18.41
N PRO A 172 1.98 10.17 -17.10
CA PRO A 172 1.19 9.22 -16.31
C PRO A 172 -0.01 9.86 -15.57
N ALA A 173 -0.34 11.15 -15.81
CA ALA A 173 -1.46 11.84 -15.14
C ALA A 173 -2.80 11.14 -15.40
N ASN A 174 -2.97 10.53 -16.57
CA ASN A 174 -4.17 9.76 -16.97
C ASN A 174 -4.32 8.39 -16.26
N LYS A 175 -3.38 8.03 -15.40
CA LYS A 175 -3.38 6.75 -14.67
C LYS A 175 -3.68 6.90 -13.18
N TYR A 176 -3.81 8.13 -12.68
CA TYR A 176 -4.11 8.34 -11.26
C TYR A 176 -5.56 7.98 -10.92
N TYR A 177 -5.69 7.24 -9.82
CA TYR A 177 -6.95 6.98 -9.13
C TYR A 177 -7.12 7.90 -7.92
N ALA A 178 -6.03 8.14 -7.18
CA ALA A 178 -5.93 9.00 -6.01
C ALA A 178 -4.57 9.69 -5.97
N TYR A 179 -4.43 10.76 -5.19
CA TYR A 179 -3.17 11.50 -5.05
C TYR A 179 -3.07 12.17 -3.67
N GLY A 180 -2.03 12.95 -3.45
CA GLY A 180 -1.78 13.59 -2.16
C GLY A 180 -1.26 12.62 -1.10
N ILE A 181 -0.72 11.49 -1.52
CA ILE A 181 -0.28 10.40 -0.65
C ILE A 181 1.23 10.53 -0.41
N ARG A 182 1.63 10.55 0.87
CA ARG A 182 3.03 10.58 1.24
C ARG A 182 3.70 9.23 1.01
N ASN A 183 3.23 8.20 1.68
CA ASN A 183 3.78 6.84 1.57
C ASN A 183 2.83 5.82 2.18
N SER A 184 2.21 5.02 1.37
CA SER A 184 1.27 3.98 1.80
C SER A 184 1.78 2.60 1.40
N PHE A 185 1.56 1.60 2.26
CA PHE A 185 1.91 0.20 2.02
C PHE A 185 0.74 -0.76 2.26
N GLY A 186 -0.30 -0.31 2.95
CA GLY A 186 -1.52 -1.09 3.19
C GLY A 186 -2.63 -0.63 2.26
N MET A 187 -3.26 -1.55 1.52
CA MET A 187 -4.40 -1.26 0.67
C MET A 187 -5.22 -2.52 0.48
N ASP A 188 -6.54 -2.41 0.60
CA ASP A 188 -7.45 -3.52 0.27
C ASP A 188 -8.84 -3.01 -0.10
N PHE A 189 -9.58 -3.83 -0.84
CA PHE A 189 -10.99 -3.59 -1.12
C PHE A 189 -11.86 -4.21 -0.05
N ASP A 190 -12.80 -3.45 0.49
CA ASP A 190 -13.85 -3.98 1.36
C ASP A 190 -14.68 -5.03 0.61
N PRO A 191 -14.67 -6.30 1.04
CA PRO A 191 -15.35 -7.37 0.32
C PRO A 191 -16.89 -7.26 0.29
N ALA A 192 -17.46 -6.43 1.16
CA ALA A 192 -18.90 -6.21 1.22
C ALA A 192 -19.39 -5.10 0.28
N THR A 193 -18.55 -4.09 0.01
CA THR A 193 -18.96 -2.90 -0.75
C THR A 193 -18.13 -2.64 -2.01
N GLY A 194 -16.95 -3.27 -2.11
CA GLY A 194 -15.98 -3.00 -3.17
C GLY A 194 -15.28 -1.63 -3.03
N LYS A 195 -15.43 -0.93 -1.90
CA LYS A 195 -14.75 0.34 -1.63
C LYS A 195 -13.29 0.09 -1.30
N LEU A 196 -12.41 0.94 -1.81
CA LEU A 196 -10.97 0.88 -1.57
C LEU A 196 -10.63 1.60 -0.26
N TRP A 197 -9.75 0.99 0.52
CA TRP A 197 -9.18 1.56 1.72
C TRP A 197 -7.66 1.48 1.67
N ASP A 198 -6.97 2.46 2.24
CA ASP A 198 -5.53 2.41 2.41
C ASP A 198 -5.10 2.78 3.82
N SER A 199 -3.83 2.48 4.13
CA SER A 199 -3.15 2.95 5.33
C SER A 199 -1.88 3.69 4.93
N GLU A 200 -1.77 4.94 5.31
CA GLU A 200 -0.70 5.86 4.93
C GLU A 200 0.23 6.17 6.10
N ASN A 201 1.52 6.24 5.81
CA ASN A 201 2.55 6.55 6.80
C ASN A 201 2.84 8.04 6.82
N GLY A 202 2.65 8.67 7.96
CA GLY A 202 3.15 10.00 8.27
C GLY A 202 4.68 10.05 8.38
N ASP A 203 5.24 11.24 8.59
CA ASP A 203 6.70 11.35 8.81
C ASP A 203 7.06 10.99 10.26
N ARG A 204 6.68 11.83 11.22
CA ARG A 204 6.81 11.56 12.66
C ARG A 204 5.47 11.63 13.39
N PHE A 205 4.43 12.04 12.70
CA PHE A 205 3.06 12.09 13.19
C PHE A 205 2.10 11.79 12.03
N GLY A 206 0.87 11.46 12.35
CA GLY A 206 -0.22 11.42 11.38
C GLY A 206 -0.16 10.22 10.44
N ASP A 207 0.06 8.99 10.96
CA ASP A 207 -0.30 7.78 10.22
C ASP A 207 -1.82 7.72 10.05
N GLU A 208 -2.32 7.21 8.91
CA GLU A 208 -3.73 7.32 8.55
C GLU A 208 -4.34 6.01 8.11
N ILE A 209 -5.66 5.91 8.27
CA ILE A 209 -6.53 4.98 7.54
C ILE A 209 -7.52 5.82 6.75
N ASN A 210 -7.58 5.60 5.43
CA ASN A 210 -8.39 6.37 4.52
C ASN A 210 -9.39 5.51 3.75
N LEU A 211 -10.60 6.04 3.54
CA LEU A 211 -11.53 5.57 2.52
C LEU A 211 -11.17 6.26 1.19
N VAL A 212 -10.77 5.49 0.21
CA VAL A 212 -10.23 6.00 -1.05
C VAL A 212 -11.24 5.88 -2.18
N GLU A 213 -11.77 7.00 -2.63
CA GLU A 213 -12.60 7.08 -3.82
C GLU A 213 -11.78 7.61 -5.02
N GLN A 214 -12.31 7.46 -6.23
CA GLN A 214 -11.66 8.04 -7.40
C GLN A 214 -11.61 9.57 -7.27
N GLY A 215 -10.41 10.13 -7.39
CA GLY A 215 -10.17 11.57 -7.15
C GLY A 215 -9.79 11.91 -5.71
N PHE A 216 -9.70 10.93 -4.81
CA PHE A 216 -9.25 11.16 -3.44
C PHE A 216 -7.92 11.89 -3.40
N ASN A 217 -7.85 12.93 -2.56
CA ASN A 217 -6.66 13.66 -2.20
C ASN A 217 -6.42 13.50 -0.70
N SER A 218 -5.34 12.80 -0.32
CA SER A 218 -4.98 12.60 1.09
C SER A 218 -4.53 13.89 1.79
N GLY A 219 -4.10 14.89 1.02
CA GLY A 219 -3.76 16.20 1.56
C GLY A 219 -2.26 16.49 1.71
N TYR A 220 -1.41 15.46 1.63
CA TYR A 220 0.04 15.66 1.77
C TYR A 220 0.59 16.57 0.66
N SER A 221 1.40 17.57 0.93
CA SER A 221 2.10 17.95 2.15
C SER A 221 1.43 19.12 2.91
N VAL A 222 0.20 19.47 2.60
CA VAL A 222 -0.56 20.54 3.28
C VAL A 222 -1.14 20.04 4.60
N VAL A 223 -1.58 18.78 4.62
CA VAL A 223 -2.10 18.08 5.80
C VAL A 223 -1.43 16.72 5.92
N GLN A 224 -1.24 16.24 7.14
CA GLN A 224 -0.75 14.90 7.48
C GLN A 224 -1.51 14.41 8.71
N GLY A 225 -2.26 13.31 8.58
CA GLY A 225 -3.30 12.99 9.55
C GLY A 225 -4.37 14.08 9.56
N ILE A 226 -4.59 14.64 10.73
CA ILE A 226 -5.48 15.80 10.91
C ILE A 226 -4.70 17.08 11.25
N TRP A 227 -3.37 17.09 11.05
CA TRP A 227 -2.51 18.20 11.46
C TRP A 227 -1.86 18.90 10.27
N VAL A 228 -1.56 20.17 10.45
CA VAL A 228 -0.77 20.98 9.52
C VAL A 228 0.71 20.77 9.83
N PRO A 229 1.52 20.26 8.88
CA PRO A 229 2.97 20.19 9.05
C PRO A 229 3.62 21.59 9.07
N SER A 230 4.71 21.74 9.80
CA SER A 230 5.54 22.94 9.73
C SER A 230 6.14 23.10 8.34
N ARG A 231 6.11 24.32 7.78
CA ARG A 231 6.73 24.63 6.47
C ARG A 231 8.25 24.48 6.47
N SER A 232 8.88 24.63 7.63
CA SER A 232 10.35 24.50 7.78
C SER A 232 10.78 23.07 8.08
N ASP A 233 9.92 22.27 8.70
CA ASP A 233 10.17 20.87 9.06
C ASP A 233 8.85 20.10 9.04
N GLU A 234 8.59 19.39 7.94
CA GLU A 234 7.35 18.60 7.74
C GLU A 234 7.17 17.48 8.78
N SER A 235 8.20 17.22 9.62
CA SER A 235 8.13 16.24 10.72
C SER A 235 7.52 16.82 12.01
N VAL A 236 7.12 18.08 12.02
CA VAL A 236 6.55 18.79 13.19
C VAL A 236 5.14 19.25 12.88
N ALA A 237 4.16 18.78 13.67
CA ALA A 237 2.79 19.30 13.64
C ALA A 237 2.75 20.68 14.32
N VAL A 238 2.11 21.67 13.68
CA VAL A 238 2.01 23.03 14.23
C VAL A 238 0.59 23.41 14.63
N ASP A 239 -0.42 22.78 14.02
CA ASP A 239 -1.85 23.05 14.31
C ASP A 239 -2.72 21.87 13.83
N VAL A 240 -3.97 21.85 14.27
CA VAL A 240 -4.99 20.96 13.69
C VAL A 240 -5.51 21.59 12.39
N ALA A 241 -5.55 20.79 11.34
CA ALA A 241 -6.02 21.26 10.05
C ALA A 241 -7.53 21.58 10.07
N PRO A 242 -7.97 22.65 9.42
CA PRO A 242 -9.40 22.88 9.23
C PRO A 242 -10.01 21.76 8.35
N LYS A 243 -11.31 21.53 8.49
CA LYS A 243 -12.03 20.50 7.72
C LYS A 243 -11.85 20.65 6.19
N ASN A 244 -11.70 21.89 5.72
CA ASN A 244 -11.42 22.25 4.33
C ASN A 244 -10.11 23.05 4.29
N PRO A 245 -8.96 22.41 4.21
CA PRO A 245 -7.66 23.09 4.22
C PRO A 245 -7.47 23.92 2.94
N GLU A 246 -6.92 25.11 3.12
CA GLU A 246 -6.49 25.93 1.99
C GLU A 246 -5.18 25.39 1.39
N GLY A 247 -4.93 25.71 0.11
CA GLY A 247 -3.68 25.34 -0.56
C GLY A 247 -3.67 23.95 -1.20
N LEU A 248 -4.75 23.19 -1.07
CA LEU A 248 -4.88 21.91 -1.78
C LEU A 248 -5.03 22.11 -3.29
N VAL A 249 -4.42 21.25 -4.08
CA VAL A 249 -4.57 21.18 -5.54
C VAL A 249 -5.75 20.28 -5.86
N ASP A 250 -6.74 20.78 -6.59
CA ASP A 250 -8.01 20.08 -6.89
C ASP A 250 -8.14 19.59 -8.33
N PHE A 251 -7.17 19.90 -9.19
CA PHE A 251 -7.18 19.53 -10.61
C PHE A 251 -8.48 19.91 -11.34
N GLY A 252 -8.96 21.15 -11.09
CA GLY A 252 -10.18 21.67 -11.69
C GLY A 252 -11.44 21.02 -11.15
N GLY A 253 -11.47 20.74 -9.84
CA GLY A 253 -12.60 20.16 -9.12
C GLY A 253 -12.73 18.64 -9.23
N LYS A 254 -11.77 17.96 -9.86
CA LYS A 254 -11.74 16.49 -9.94
C LYS A 254 -11.13 15.84 -8.71
N GLY A 255 -10.23 16.56 -8.02
CA GLY A 255 -9.65 16.13 -6.76
C GLY A 255 -10.53 16.47 -5.57
N LYS A 256 -10.65 15.55 -4.61
CA LYS A 256 -11.49 15.72 -3.42
C LYS A 256 -10.70 15.33 -2.18
N TYR A 257 -10.39 16.31 -1.35
CA TYR A 257 -9.82 16.02 -0.03
C TYR A 257 -10.88 15.40 0.87
N SER A 258 -10.48 14.40 1.62
CA SER A 258 -11.25 13.83 2.71
C SER A 258 -10.34 13.67 3.93
N VAL A 259 -10.84 14.04 5.10
CA VAL A 259 -10.14 13.74 6.36
C VAL A 259 -10.03 12.23 6.55
N PRO A 260 -8.96 11.72 7.18
CA PRO A 260 -8.81 10.30 7.41
C PRO A 260 -9.95 9.74 8.29
N GLU A 261 -10.27 8.47 8.09
CA GLU A 261 -11.22 7.75 8.92
C GLU A 261 -10.63 7.35 10.27
N PHE A 262 -9.30 7.35 10.37
CA PHE A 262 -8.55 7.19 11.61
C PHE A 262 -7.12 7.72 11.45
N THR A 263 -6.54 8.24 12.53
CA THR A 263 -5.15 8.68 12.53
C THR A 263 -4.46 8.37 13.86
N TRP A 264 -3.18 8.01 13.76
CA TRP A 264 -2.29 7.92 14.92
C TRP A 264 -1.44 9.19 15.00
N TYR A 265 -1.40 9.82 16.18
CA TYR A 265 -0.50 10.95 16.39
C TYR A 265 0.96 10.49 16.30
N HIS A 266 1.33 9.46 17.06
CA HIS A 266 2.67 8.88 16.98
C HIS A 266 2.73 7.82 15.88
N THR A 267 3.70 7.94 14.97
CA THR A 267 3.80 7.03 13.84
C THR A 267 4.20 5.61 14.26
N LEU A 268 3.42 4.66 13.84
CA LEU A 268 3.62 3.22 14.04
C LEU A 268 4.08 2.52 12.77
N GLY A 269 3.97 3.21 11.62
CA GLY A 269 4.28 2.68 10.31
C GLY A 269 3.30 1.59 9.87
N PRO A 270 2.04 1.92 9.57
CA PRO A 270 1.09 0.96 9.03
C PRO A 270 1.55 0.49 7.65
N THR A 271 1.82 -0.81 7.53
CA THR A 271 2.43 -1.42 6.34
C THR A 271 1.54 -2.46 5.69
N ALA A 272 0.43 -2.80 6.33
CA ALA A 272 -0.52 -3.77 5.80
C ALA A 272 -1.94 -3.40 6.23
N LEU A 273 -2.88 -3.50 5.30
CA LEU A 273 -4.31 -3.39 5.56
C LEU A 273 -5.00 -4.56 4.85
N LYS A 274 -5.86 -5.28 5.56
CA LYS A 274 -6.58 -6.42 5.01
C LYS A 274 -7.94 -6.60 5.63
N PHE A 275 -8.96 -6.80 4.81
CA PHE A 275 -10.29 -7.25 5.25
C PHE A 275 -10.33 -8.76 5.38
N LEU A 276 -10.90 -9.25 6.48
CA LEU A 276 -11.11 -10.69 6.69
C LEU A 276 -12.45 -11.15 6.10
N ASN A 277 -12.46 -11.66 4.88
CA ASN A 277 -13.66 -12.15 4.20
C ASN A 277 -14.02 -13.61 4.58
N SER A 278 -13.81 -13.99 5.84
CA SER A 278 -13.94 -15.36 6.33
C SER A 278 -14.44 -15.41 7.78
N ASP A 279 -15.08 -16.54 8.15
CA ASP A 279 -15.54 -16.84 9.51
C ASP A 279 -14.52 -17.66 10.33
N LYS A 280 -13.33 -17.95 9.81
CA LYS A 280 -12.37 -18.88 10.42
C LYS A 280 -11.83 -18.40 11.78
N LEU A 281 -11.71 -17.09 11.97
CA LEU A 281 -11.33 -16.52 13.27
C LEU A 281 -12.56 -16.26 14.16
N GLY A 282 -13.77 -16.41 13.64
CA GLY A 282 -15.04 -16.17 14.30
C GLY A 282 -15.91 -15.20 13.48
N LYS A 283 -17.22 -15.39 13.51
CA LYS A 283 -18.19 -14.58 12.75
C LYS A 283 -18.13 -13.09 13.08
N GLN A 284 -17.71 -12.75 14.31
CA GLN A 284 -17.60 -11.38 14.79
C GLN A 284 -16.50 -10.56 14.07
N TYR A 285 -15.56 -11.23 13.38
CA TYR A 285 -14.47 -10.60 12.65
C TYR A 285 -14.67 -10.57 11.13
N ARG A 286 -15.78 -11.18 10.67
CA ARG A 286 -16.05 -11.25 9.23
C ARG A 286 -16.25 -9.87 8.64
N ASN A 287 -15.51 -9.57 7.57
CA ASN A 287 -15.48 -8.30 6.86
C ASN A 287 -14.97 -7.11 7.71
N ASP A 288 -14.32 -7.39 8.85
CA ASP A 288 -13.62 -6.38 9.61
C ASP A 288 -12.22 -6.14 9.03
N MET A 289 -11.66 -4.97 9.33
CA MET A 289 -10.35 -4.52 8.87
C MET A 289 -9.26 -4.88 9.88
N PHE A 290 -8.14 -5.37 9.39
CA PHE A 290 -6.91 -5.62 10.16
C PHE A 290 -5.78 -4.80 9.58
N VAL A 291 -5.09 -4.05 10.44
CA VAL A 291 -3.96 -3.19 10.07
C VAL A 291 -2.72 -3.65 10.80
N GLY A 292 -1.69 -3.99 10.06
CA GLY A 292 -0.39 -4.38 10.60
C GLY A 292 0.59 -3.22 10.55
N VAL A 293 1.38 -3.04 11.62
CA VAL A 293 2.37 -1.98 11.72
C VAL A 293 3.79 -2.53 11.77
N PHE A 294 4.73 -1.77 11.23
CA PHE A 294 6.15 -2.13 11.22
C PHE A 294 6.79 -1.92 12.59
N ASN A 295 6.58 -0.75 13.20
CA ASN A 295 7.11 -0.43 14.51
C ASN A 295 6.33 -1.20 15.59
N GLY A 296 7.03 -1.95 16.42
CA GLY A 296 6.42 -2.79 17.44
C GLY A 296 5.81 -4.11 16.93
N GLY A 297 5.41 -4.19 15.64
CA GLY A 297 4.86 -5.42 15.05
C GLY A 297 3.52 -5.83 15.66
N SER A 298 2.62 -4.88 15.82
CA SER A 298 1.25 -5.08 16.28
C SER A 298 0.27 -5.21 15.11
N ILE A 299 -0.84 -5.88 15.36
CA ILE A 299 -2.01 -5.90 14.48
C ILE A 299 -3.13 -5.19 15.20
N PHE A 300 -3.72 -4.21 14.56
CA PHE A 300 -4.93 -3.52 15.00
C PHE A 300 -6.16 -4.06 14.28
N HIS A 301 -7.29 -4.02 14.97
CA HIS A 301 -8.57 -4.49 14.47
C HIS A 301 -9.59 -3.37 14.50
N PHE A 302 -10.27 -3.16 13.39
CA PHE A 302 -11.31 -2.15 13.26
C PHE A 302 -12.60 -2.74 12.69
N LYS A 303 -13.72 -2.38 13.31
CA LYS A 303 -15.04 -2.60 12.74
C LYS A 303 -15.45 -1.40 11.91
N LEU A 304 -16.09 -1.64 10.80
CA LEU A 304 -16.68 -0.57 10.01
C LEU A 304 -18.09 -0.24 10.53
N ASN A 305 -18.52 1.00 10.32
CA ASN A 305 -19.90 1.42 10.60
C ASN A 305 -20.89 0.72 9.63
N GLU A 306 -22.21 0.86 9.88
CA GLU A 306 -23.25 0.16 9.09
C GLU A 306 -23.21 0.51 7.60
N THR A 307 -22.86 1.73 7.23
CA THR A 307 -22.73 2.18 5.83
C THR A 307 -21.40 1.79 5.20
N ARG A 308 -20.46 1.28 5.99
CA ARG A 308 -19.11 0.92 5.58
C ARG A 308 -18.36 2.07 4.87
N THR A 309 -18.58 3.28 5.38
CA THR A 309 -17.91 4.51 4.92
C THR A 309 -17.04 5.14 5.99
N GLY A 310 -16.89 4.49 7.13
CA GLY A 310 -16.09 4.93 8.27
C GLY A 310 -15.95 3.79 9.27
N LEU A 311 -15.15 4.02 10.30
CA LEU A 311 -14.91 3.07 11.37
C LEU A 311 -15.96 3.21 12.49
N SER A 312 -16.27 2.11 13.17
CA SER A 312 -17.15 2.08 14.35
C SER A 312 -16.30 2.24 15.61
N LEU A 313 -16.00 3.48 15.96
CA LEU A 313 -15.14 3.85 17.08
C LEU A 313 -15.98 4.28 18.29
N VAL A 314 -15.49 3.97 19.49
CA VAL A 314 -16.17 4.26 20.75
C VAL A 314 -15.18 4.80 21.79
N GLY A 315 -15.70 5.39 22.87
CA GLY A 315 -14.87 5.91 23.96
C GLY A 315 -13.99 7.08 23.52
N THR A 316 -12.73 7.06 23.93
CA THR A 316 -11.75 8.08 23.59
C THR A 316 -11.45 8.11 22.09
N LEU A 317 -11.50 6.97 21.42
CA LEU A 317 -11.27 6.87 19.98
C LEU A 317 -12.40 7.42 19.09
N ALA A 318 -13.52 7.90 19.68
CA ALA A 318 -14.64 8.45 18.90
C ALA A 318 -14.28 9.73 18.13
N ASP A 319 -13.20 10.40 18.48
CA ASP A 319 -12.62 11.52 17.75
C ASP A 319 -11.76 11.11 16.54
N LYS A 320 -11.59 9.78 16.32
CA LYS A 320 -10.79 9.16 15.26
C LYS A 320 -9.28 9.34 15.41
N VAL A 321 -8.81 9.63 16.59
CA VAL A 321 -7.38 9.82 16.90
C VAL A 321 -6.93 8.81 17.94
N ALA A 322 -5.74 8.22 17.75
CA ALA A 322 -5.03 7.52 18.80
C ALA A 322 -3.74 8.31 19.11
N ASP A 323 -3.71 8.94 20.27
CA ASP A 323 -2.56 9.74 20.72
C ASP A 323 -1.95 9.21 22.01
N THR A 324 -2.50 8.13 22.58
CA THR A 324 -2.02 7.45 23.79
C THR A 324 -1.78 5.96 23.57
N ASP A 325 -0.93 5.36 24.41
CA ASP A 325 -0.69 3.92 24.39
C ASP A 325 -1.96 3.12 24.73
N THR A 326 -2.80 3.63 25.66
CA THR A 326 -4.05 2.97 26.06
C THR A 326 -5.02 2.88 24.89
N GLU A 327 -5.15 3.91 24.07
CA GLU A 327 -6.00 3.90 22.89
C GLU A 327 -5.51 2.89 21.83
N ASN A 328 -4.19 2.73 21.72
CA ASN A 328 -3.61 1.68 20.89
C ASN A 328 -3.91 0.28 21.45
N GLU A 329 -3.92 0.10 22.78
CA GLU A 329 -4.28 -1.16 23.41
C GLU A 329 -5.74 -1.54 23.11
N ASP A 330 -6.68 -0.58 23.13
CA ASP A 330 -8.11 -0.81 22.88
C ASP A 330 -8.42 -1.38 21.50
N ILE A 331 -7.59 -1.07 20.49
CA ILE A 331 -7.73 -1.58 19.12
C ILE A 331 -6.75 -2.73 18.80
N THR A 332 -5.89 -3.12 19.74
CA THR A 332 -4.89 -4.17 19.52
C THR A 332 -5.53 -5.55 19.43
N PHE A 333 -5.36 -6.23 18.30
CA PHE A 333 -5.75 -7.62 18.08
C PHE A 333 -4.64 -8.61 18.46
N GLY A 334 -3.39 -8.25 18.22
CA GLY A 334 -2.25 -9.10 18.54
C GLY A 334 -0.92 -8.38 18.39
N THR A 335 0.09 -8.88 19.09
CA THR A 335 1.42 -8.26 19.16
C THR A 335 2.55 -9.28 18.94
N GLY A 336 3.79 -8.78 18.83
CA GLY A 336 4.98 -9.62 18.84
C GLY A 336 5.43 -10.12 17.47
N PHE A 337 4.85 -9.65 16.36
CA PHE A 337 5.21 -10.08 15.01
C PHE A 337 6.49 -9.42 14.47
N ARG A 338 7.02 -8.38 15.12
CA ARG A 338 8.29 -7.71 14.83
C ARG A 338 8.47 -7.31 13.36
N GLY A 339 7.85 -6.18 13.00
CA GLY A 339 7.94 -5.62 11.65
C GLY A 339 7.03 -6.36 10.66
N ILE A 340 5.72 -6.08 10.74
CA ILE A 340 4.77 -6.61 9.76
C ILE A 340 4.99 -5.88 8.44
N THR A 341 5.07 -6.62 7.33
CA THR A 341 5.19 -6.06 5.98
C THR A 341 4.04 -6.43 5.07
N ASP A 342 3.26 -7.44 5.43
CA ASP A 342 2.04 -7.79 4.69
C ASP A 342 1.09 -8.62 5.55
N ILE A 343 -0.21 -8.46 5.32
CA ILE A 343 -1.29 -9.30 5.83
C ILE A 343 -2.11 -9.78 4.64
N GLN A 344 -2.36 -11.09 4.57
CA GLN A 344 -3.22 -11.69 3.54
C GLN A 344 -4.21 -12.67 4.16
N VAL A 345 -5.36 -12.84 3.52
CA VAL A 345 -6.27 -13.96 3.80
C VAL A 345 -5.89 -15.10 2.87
N GLY A 346 -5.50 -16.23 3.47
CA GLY A 346 -5.21 -17.43 2.69
C GLY A 346 -6.48 -18.05 2.08
N PRO A 347 -6.35 -18.93 1.07
CA PRO A 347 -7.49 -19.65 0.49
C PRO A 347 -8.24 -20.53 1.49
N ASP A 348 -7.65 -20.81 2.63
CA ASP A 348 -8.25 -21.51 3.77
C ASP A 348 -9.03 -20.60 4.72
N GLY A 349 -9.04 -19.29 4.45
CA GLY A 349 -9.79 -18.27 5.18
C GLY A 349 -9.13 -17.76 6.45
N TYR A 350 -7.90 -18.12 6.75
CA TYR A 350 -7.15 -17.58 7.89
C TYR A 350 -6.30 -16.37 7.48
N LEU A 351 -5.98 -15.50 8.46
CA LEU A 351 -5.01 -14.43 8.28
C LEU A 351 -3.59 -15.00 8.32
N TYR A 352 -2.76 -14.52 7.39
CA TYR A 352 -1.34 -14.78 7.31
C TYR A 352 -0.57 -13.48 7.43
N ILE A 353 0.43 -13.46 8.30
CA ILE A 353 1.24 -12.27 8.64
C ILE A 353 2.65 -12.51 8.16
N LEU A 354 3.16 -11.65 7.30
CA LEU A 354 4.56 -11.66 6.89
C LEU A 354 5.36 -10.74 7.81
N SER A 355 6.31 -11.33 8.53
CA SER A 355 7.21 -10.63 9.45
C SER A 355 8.59 -10.43 8.82
N TYR A 356 9.04 -9.18 8.81
CA TYR A 356 10.36 -8.80 8.28
C TYR A 356 11.51 -9.34 9.14
N TYR A 357 11.51 -9.03 10.44
CA TYR A 357 12.64 -9.38 11.32
C TYR A 357 12.73 -10.87 11.63
N PHE A 358 11.62 -11.59 11.59
CA PHE A 358 11.65 -13.06 11.74
C PHE A 358 11.92 -13.76 10.41
N GLY A 359 11.75 -13.10 9.26
CA GLY A 359 11.80 -13.75 7.96
C GLY A 359 10.81 -14.92 7.86
N ALA A 360 9.63 -14.77 8.45
CA ALA A 360 8.64 -15.83 8.65
C ALA A 360 7.22 -15.38 8.28
N ILE A 361 6.39 -16.35 7.94
CA ILE A 361 4.96 -16.19 7.76
C ILE A 361 4.25 -16.87 8.92
N PHE A 362 3.44 -16.12 9.65
CA PHE A 362 2.60 -16.64 10.73
C PHE A 362 1.17 -16.82 10.23
N LYS A 363 0.55 -17.93 10.58
CA LYS A 363 -0.88 -18.18 10.36
C LYS A 363 -1.62 -17.96 11.67
N ILE A 364 -2.62 -17.10 11.68
CA ILE A 364 -3.44 -16.82 12.85
C ILE A 364 -4.55 -17.85 12.94
N LEU A 365 -4.60 -18.55 14.06
CA LEU A 365 -5.61 -19.56 14.36
C LEU A 365 -6.54 -19.06 15.47
N LYS A 366 -7.78 -19.51 15.45
CA LYS A 366 -8.70 -19.31 16.57
C LYS A 366 -8.22 -20.15 17.77
N ASN A 367 -8.15 -19.55 18.96
CA ASN A 367 -7.97 -20.34 20.18
C ASN A 367 -9.15 -21.31 20.34
N THR A 368 -8.83 -22.56 20.53
CA THR A 368 -9.81 -23.65 20.79
C THR A 368 -10.29 -23.59 22.22
#